data_b1341b52db25c3c0c1539f0eb8229e51
#
_entry.id   b1341b52db25c3c0c1539f0eb8229e51
#
_cell.length_a   1.000
_cell.length_b   1.000
_cell.length_c   1.000
_cell.angle_alpha   90.00
_cell.angle_beta   90.00
_cell.angle_gamma   90.00
#
_symmetry.space_group_name_H-M   'P 1'
#
loop_
_entity.id
_entity.type
_entity.pdbx_description
1 polymer ?
#
loop_
_entity_poly.entity_id
_entity_poly.type
_entity_poly.pdbx_seq_one_letter_code
_entity_poly.pdbx_strand_id
1 'polypeptide(L)'
;MKKSFVAIAAVAGLMAGVSATVAEPVKVGMITTLSGGGASLGIDVRDGFQLAVKQSGHTDIDLIIEDDGQKPDLAVQLSDKLIQSDKVDVMTGIIWSNLAMAVVPSAVAQGKIYLSPNAGPSALAGAGCNENYFNIAWQNDNLHEGMGAYATTAGFKKSFILAPNYPAGKDALTGFKRFFKGEIANEIYTQLGQTDYAAEIAEIRASGADSVFFFLPGGMGIAFMKQYAGAGVEIPLLGPAFSFDQNILQAVGDAALGVKNTSQWSKDLDNETNKAFVESYTAEYGRLPSLYSSQGFDTANLLISAMDAASISDKDAFRAALKAANFKSTRGDFKFGNNNHPIQDIYVREVVKEGDVYTNKLIGVALEDHADAYAVDCKM
;
A
#
# COMPACT_ATOMS: atom_id res chain seq x y z
N MET A 1 -20.81 -79.83 -48.08
CA MET A 1 -19.63 -79.10 -47.60
C MET A 1 -19.94 -77.57 -47.68
N LYS A 2 -20.40 -77.01 -46.60
CA LYS A 2 -20.74 -75.58 -46.48
C LYS A 2 -19.62 -74.91 -45.63
N LYS A 3 -18.89 -73.98 -46.20
CA LYS A 3 -17.89 -73.19 -45.49
C LYS A 3 -18.55 -71.94 -44.95
N SER A 4 -18.57 -71.79 -43.63
CA SER A 4 -19.01 -70.55 -42.96
C SER A 4 -17.81 -69.56 -42.82
N PHE A 5 -18.00 -68.38 -43.35
CA PHE A 5 -17.07 -67.26 -43.09
C PHE A 5 -17.52 -66.51 -41.87
N VAL A 6 -16.61 -66.37 -40.87
CA VAL A 6 -16.79 -65.50 -39.70
C VAL A 6 -16.14 -64.15 -40.01
N ALA A 7 -16.94 -63.12 -40.04
CA ALA A 7 -16.44 -61.73 -40.16
C ALA A 7 -16.13 -61.19 -38.77
N ILE A 8 -14.86 -60.83 -38.49
CA ILE A 8 -14.41 -60.13 -37.29
C ILE A 8 -14.53 -58.63 -37.58
N ALA A 9 -15.45 -57.95 -36.92
CA ALA A 9 -15.56 -56.48 -36.91
C ALA A 9 -14.59 -55.91 -35.86
N ALA A 10 -13.56 -55.21 -36.33
CA ALA A 10 -12.65 -54.46 -35.48
C ALA A 10 -13.31 -53.12 -35.10
N VAL A 11 -13.66 -52.94 -33.84
CA VAL A 11 -14.12 -51.66 -33.29
C VAL A 11 -12.86 -50.84 -32.94
N ALA A 12 -12.50 -49.86 -33.76
CA ALA A 12 -11.49 -48.87 -33.47
C ALA A 12 -12.09 -47.81 -32.51
N GLY A 13 -11.79 -47.93 -31.23
CA GLY A 13 -12.12 -46.89 -30.24
C GLY A 13 -11.25 -45.62 -30.45
N LEU A 14 -11.88 -44.53 -30.89
CA LEU A 14 -11.28 -43.21 -30.84
C LEU A 14 -11.18 -42.79 -29.35
N MET A 15 -10.00 -42.89 -28.77
CA MET A 15 -9.67 -42.18 -27.56
C MET A 15 -9.42 -40.70 -27.97
N ALA A 16 -10.41 -39.84 -27.83
CA ALA A 16 -10.23 -38.39 -27.82
C ALA A 16 -9.45 -38.04 -26.55
N GLY A 17 -8.15 -37.86 -26.69
CA GLY A 17 -7.31 -37.29 -25.64
C GLY A 17 -7.79 -35.88 -25.39
N VAL A 18 -8.43 -35.65 -24.26
CA VAL A 18 -8.63 -34.28 -23.73
C VAL A 18 -7.25 -33.78 -23.32
N SER A 19 -6.57 -33.05 -24.22
CA SER A 19 -5.41 -32.25 -23.83
C SER A 19 -5.91 -31.23 -22.83
N ALA A 20 -5.59 -31.40 -21.56
CA ALA A 20 -5.73 -30.34 -20.58
C ALA A 20 -4.84 -29.21 -21.07
N THR A 21 -5.43 -28.14 -21.59
CA THR A 21 -4.71 -26.89 -21.83
C THR A 21 -4.29 -26.39 -20.46
N VAL A 22 -3.01 -26.49 -20.13
CA VAL A 22 -2.44 -25.78 -18.99
C VAL A 22 -2.69 -24.30 -19.31
N ALA A 23 -3.46 -23.63 -18.47
CA ALA A 23 -3.66 -22.18 -18.61
C ALA A 23 -2.27 -21.50 -18.55
N GLU A 24 -2.03 -20.53 -19.43
CA GLU A 24 -0.81 -19.74 -19.36
C GLU A 24 -0.75 -19.01 -18.00
N PRO A 25 0.42 -18.91 -17.37
CA PRO A 25 0.56 -18.19 -16.11
C PRO A 25 0.12 -16.74 -16.25
N VAL A 26 -0.55 -16.20 -15.22
CA VAL A 26 -0.85 -14.77 -15.12
C VAL A 26 0.45 -14.03 -14.85
N LYS A 27 0.85 -13.15 -15.76
CA LYS A 27 2.06 -12.36 -15.65
C LYS A 27 1.80 -11.07 -14.87
N VAL A 28 2.49 -10.91 -13.76
CA VAL A 28 2.39 -9.75 -12.88
C VAL A 28 3.67 -8.93 -12.95
N GLY A 29 3.57 -7.69 -13.41
CA GLY A 29 4.69 -6.73 -13.42
C GLY A 29 4.67 -5.89 -12.15
N MET A 30 5.68 -6.07 -11.30
CA MET A 30 5.86 -5.27 -10.09
C MET A 30 7.00 -4.26 -10.29
N ILE A 31 6.67 -2.98 -10.36
CA ILE A 31 7.65 -1.88 -10.31
C ILE A 31 7.64 -1.34 -8.89
N THR A 32 8.74 -1.44 -8.18
CA THR A 32 8.81 -0.96 -6.79
C THR A 32 10.20 -0.45 -6.43
N THR A 33 10.29 0.35 -5.38
CA THR A 33 11.57 0.95 -4.97
C THR A 33 12.38 -0.07 -4.15
N LEU A 34 13.44 -0.61 -4.72
CA LEU A 34 14.32 -1.59 -4.06
C LEU A 34 15.69 -1.04 -3.71
N SER A 35 15.98 0.20 -4.11
CA SER A 35 17.25 0.90 -3.84
C SER A 35 17.03 2.33 -3.34
N GLY A 36 18.06 2.93 -2.72
CA GLY A 36 18.00 4.29 -2.20
C GLY A 36 17.24 4.44 -0.87
N GLY A 37 16.87 5.68 -0.53
CA GLY A 37 16.26 6.02 0.77
C GLY A 37 14.85 5.46 1.04
N GLY A 38 14.19 4.95 0.01
CA GLY A 38 12.88 4.32 0.09
C GLY A 38 12.91 2.79 -0.04
N ALA A 39 14.08 2.17 -0.14
CA ALA A 39 14.23 0.74 -0.45
C ALA A 39 13.46 -0.17 0.50
N SER A 40 13.50 0.11 1.80
CA SER A 40 12.81 -0.71 2.81
C SER A 40 11.31 -0.81 2.58
N LEU A 41 10.69 0.23 2.01
CA LEU A 41 9.26 0.30 1.77
C LEU A 41 8.85 -0.64 0.62
N GLY A 42 9.58 -0.59 -0.51
CA GLY A 42 9.34 -1.45 -1.66
C GLY A 42 9.72 -2.92 -1.40
N ILE A 43 10.79 -3.15 -0.64
CA ILE A 43 11.18 -4.49 -0.20
C ILE A 43 10.05 -5.14 0.60
N ASP A 44 9.42 -4.42 1.52
CA ASP A 44 8.33 -4.95 2.32
C ASP A 44 7.07 -5.23 1.50
N VAL A 45 6.71 -4.37 0.55
CA VAL A 45 5.60 -4.64 -0.39
C VAL A 45 5.89 -5.92 -1.19
N ARG A 46 7.10 -6.05 -1.74
CA ARG A 46 7.51 -7.25 -2.47
C ARG A 46 7.43 -8.51 -1.62
N ASP A 47 8.01 -8.45 -0.42
CA ASP A 47 8.09 -9.60 0.49
C ASP A 47 6.70 -10.04 0.93
N GLY A 48 5.81 -9.10 1.26
CA GLY A 48 4.41 -9.41 1.58
C GLY A 48 3.68 -10.06 0.41
N PHE A 49 3.83 -9.52 -0.80
CA PHE A 49 3.24 -10.10 -2.01
C PHE A 49 3.75 -11.51 -2.28
N GLN A 50 5.07 -11.73 -2.24
CA GLN A 50 5.68 -13.04 -2.45
C GLN A 50 5.25 -14.06 -1.38
N LEU A 51 5.10 -13.63 -0.12
CA LEU A 51 4.63 -14.50 0.95
C LEU A 51 3.21 -15.01 0.66
N ALA A 52 2.29 -14.13 0.24
CA ALA A 52 0.92 -14.52 -0.08
C ALA A 52 0.87 -15.49 -1.27
N VAL A 53 1.62 -15.21 -2.35
CA VAL A 53 1.73 -16.13 -3.49
C VAL A 53 2.28 -17.49 -3.05
N LYS A 54 3.33 -17.51 -2.25
CA LYS A 54 3.91 -18.76 -1.72
C LYS A 54 2.91 -19.56 -0.89
N GLN A 55 2.11 -18.89 -0.05
CA GLN A 55 1.14 -19.55 0.83
C GLN A 55 -0.12 -20.03 0.10
N SER A 56 -0.51 -19.37 -0.99
CA SER A 56 -1.68 -19.77 -1.78
C SER A 56 -1.50 -21.11 -2.48
N GLY A 57 -0.26 -21.52 -2.75
CA GLY A 57 0.05 -22.68 -3.57
C GLY A 57 -0.15 -22.47 -5.08
N HIS A 58 -0.51 -21.28 -5.54
CA HIS A 58 -0.57 -20.93 -6.94
C HIS A 58 0.80 -21.00 -7.60
N THR A 59 0.94 -21.82 -8.64
CA THR A 59 2.15 -21.96 -9.47
C THR A 59 1.99 -21.29 -10.83
N ASP A 60 0.83 -20.68 -11.06
CA ASP A 60 0.40 -20.03 -12.30
C ASP A 60 0.48 -18.49 -12.21
N ILE A 61 1.29 -17.95 -11.30
CA ILE A 61 1.63 -16.53 -11.20
C ILE A 61 3.12 -16.35 -11.58
N ASP A 62 3.38 -15.62 -12.67
CA ASP A 62 4.71 -15.23 -13.10
C ASP A 62 4.98 -13.77 -12.68
N LEU A 63 5.75 -13.58 -11.60
CA LEU A 63 6.02 -12.28 -11.00
C LEU A 63 7.35 -11.72 -11.49
N ILE A 64 7.28 -10.67 -12.31
CA ILE A 64 8.45 -9.93 -12.84
C ILE A 64 8.63 -8.67 -11.98
N ILE A 65 9.80 -8.52 -11.35
CA ILE A 65 10.08 -7.44 -10.39
C ILE A 65 11.17 -6.52 -10.96
N GLU A 66 10.88 -5.19 -10.91
CA GLU A 66 11.75 -4.14 -11.38
C GLU A 66 11.96 -3.07 -10.31
N ASP A 67 13.20 -2.55 -10.20
CA ASP A 67 13.55 -1.47 -9.27
C ASP A 67 13.44 -0.11 -9.96
N ASP A 68 12.52 0.74 -9.49
CA ASP A 68 12.34 2.10 -10.01
C ASP A 68 13.41 3.09 -9.52
N GLY A 69 14.22 2.71 -8.52
CA GLY A 69 15.22 3.60 -7.91
C GLY A 69 14.67 4.95 -7.47
N GLN A 70 13.35 5.04 -7.24
CA GLN A 70 12.62 6.27 -6.88
C GLN A 70 12.65 7.34 -8.00
N LYS A 71 12.80 6.90 -9.29
CA LYS A 71 12.95 7.80 -10.45
C LYS A 71 11.74 7.67 -11.38
N PRO A 72 10.93 8.73 -11.57
CA PRO A 72 9.75 8.69 -12.43
C PRO A 72 10.06 8.25 -13.88
N ASP A 73 11.12 8.78 -14.49
CA ASP A 73 11.49 8.45 -15.87
C ASP A 73 11.86 6.96 -16.02
N LEU A 74 12.54 6.39 -15.03
CA LEU A 74 12.86 4.97 -15.02
C LEU A 74 11.60 4.12 -14.83
N ALA A 75 10.68 4.52 -13.92
CA ALA A 75 9.42 3.82 -13.73
C ALA A 75 8.57 3.76 -15.00
N VAL A 76 8.55 4.85 -15.81
CA VAL A 76 7.88 4.88 -17.13
C VAL A 76 8.53 3.90 -18.09
N GLN A 77 9.88 3.89 -18.21
CA GLN A 77 10.60 2.97 -19.08
C GLN A 77 10.36 1.51 -18.71
N LEU A 78 10.37 1.20 -17.41
CA LEU A 78 10.07 -0.13 -16.88
C LEU A 78 8.63 -0.55 -17.16
N SER A 79 7.67 0.39 -17.02
CA SER A 79 6.27 0.15 -17.36
C SER A 79 6.11 -0.21 -18.85
N ASP A 80 6.75 0.54 -19.74
CA ASP A 80 6.71 0.26 -21.17
C ASP A 80 7.34 -1.10 -21.49
N LYS A 81 8.46 -1.47 -20.86
CA LYS A 81 9.09 -2.79 -20.97
C LYS A 81 8.13 -3.90 -20.55
N LEU A 82 7.55 -3.81 -19.36
CA LEU A 82 6.63 -4.81 -18.81
C LEU A 82 5.38 -4.99 -19.69
N ILE A 83 4.82 -3.89 -20.21
CA ILE A 83 3.62 -3.95 -21.06
C ILE A 83 3.93 -4.46 -22.46
N GLN A 84 4.99 -3.94 -23.09
CA GLN A 84 5.24 -4.17 -24.52
C GLN A 84 6.12 -5.38 -24.79
N SER A 85 7.12 -5.65 -23.94
CA SER A 85 8.07 -6.74 -24.11
C SER A 85 7.65 -7.98 -23.32
N ASP A 86 7.42 -7.83 -22.02
CA ASP A 86 7.13 -8.95 -21.12
C ASP A 86 5.67 -9.39 -21.19
N LYS A 87 4.78 -8.51 -21.75
CA LYS A 87 3.36 -8.78 -21.96
C LYS A 87 2.61 -9.10 -20.65
N VAL A 88 2.89 -8.34 -19.59
CA VAL A 88 2.23 -8.54 -18.30
C VAL A 88 0.72 -8.31 -18.40
N ASP A 89 -0.04 -9.05 -17.61
CA ASP A 89 -1.51 -8.95 -17.53
C ASP A 89 -1.93 -7.92 -16.49
N VAL A 90 -1.24 -7.91 -15.34
CA VAL A 90 -1.49 -7.04 -14.19
C VAL A 90 -0.22 -6.29 -13.83
N MET A 91 -0.37 -5.04 -13.41
CA MET A 91 0.73 -4.22 -12.88
C MET A 91 0.50 -3.87 -11.41
N THR A 92 1.58 -3.73 -10.64
CA THR A 92 1.54 -3.41 -9.22
C THR A 92 2.86 -2.78 -8.73
N GLY A 93 2.94 -2.42 -7.44
CA GLY A 93 4.20 -2.24 -6.71
C GLY A 93 4.58 -0.82 -6.37
N ILE A 94 4.17 0.20 -7.13
CA ILE A 94 4.66 1.57 -6.95
C ILE A 94 4.36 2.14 -5.56
N ILE A 95 5.43 2.65 -4.93
CA ILE A 95 5.38 3.26 -3.60
C ILE A 95 5.04 4.76 -3.66
N TRP A 96 5.62 5.51 -4.61
CA TRP A 96 5.61 6.97 -4.62
C TRP A 96 4.52 7.52 -5.54
N SER A 97 3.73 8.47 -5.05
CA SER A 97 2.60 9.01 -5.80
C SER A 97 2.99 9.77 -7.07
N ASN A 98 4.17 10.37 -7.14
CA ASN A 98 4.67 10.98 -8.37
C ASN A 98 5.01 9.92 -9.44
N LEU A 99 5.52 8.75 -9.05
CA LEU A 99 5.73 7.62 -9.96
C LEU A 99 4.38 7.02 -10.39
N ALA A 100 3.44 6.86 -9.46
CA ALA A 100 2.10 6.39 -9.78
C ALA A 100 1.40 7.30 -10.79
N MET A 101 1.49 8.62 -10.62
CA MET A 101 0.95 9.60 -11.58
C MET A 101 1.62 9.54 -12.96
N ALA A 102 2.88 9.13 -13.03
CA ALA A 102 3.59 8.98 -14.29
C ALA A 102 3.24 7.67 -15.02
N VAL A 103 2.96 6.59 -14.30
CA VAL A 103 2.79 5.23 -14.84
C VAL A 103 1.33 4.82 -14.98
N VAL A 104 0.52 4.98 -13.93
CA VAL A 104 -0.83 4.40 -13.86
C VAL A 104 -1.75 4.86 -15.00
N PRO A 105 -1.85 6.17 -15.31
CA PRO A 105 -2.75 6.62 -16.39
C PRO A 105 -2.45 5.97 -17.74
N SER A 106 -1.17 5.80 -18.08
CA SER A 106 -0.76 5.14 -19.33
C SER A 106 -1.04 3.64 -19.31
N ALA A 107 -0.78 2.96 -18.19
CA ALA A 107 -1.00 1.53 -18.06
C ALA A 107 -2.48 1.17 -18.19
N VAL A 108 -3.37 1.89 -17.49
CA VAL A 108 -4.82 1.62 -17.55
C VAL A 108 -5.42 2.00 -18.90
N ALA A 109 -4.92 3.05 -19.56
CA ALA A 109 -5.32 3.43 -20.92
C ALA A 109 -4.95 2.35 -21.95
N GLN A 110 -3.89 1.58 -21.72
CA GLN A 110 -3.50 0.41 -22.50
C GLN A 110 -4.28 -0.86 -22.09
N GLY A 111 -5.32 -0.72 -21.25
CA GLY A 111 -6.19 -1.80 -20.79
C GLY A 111 -5.52 -2.76 -19.81
N LYS A 112 -4.44 -2.35 -19.14
CA LYS A 112 -3.83 -3.14 -18.07
C LYS A 112 -4.56 -2.88 -16.75
N ILE A 113 -4.76 -3.93 -15.96
CA ILE A 113 -5.23 -3.80 -14.58
C ILE A 113 -4.06 -3.36 -13.72
N TYR A 114 -4.28 -2.34 -12.91
CA TYR A 114 -3.28 -1.85 -11.95
C TYR A 114 -3.79 -2.03 -10.52
N LEU A 115 -3.09 -2.84 -9.73
CA LEU A 115 -3.35 -3.05 -8.31
C LEU A 115 -2.34 -2.23 -7.51
N SER A 116 -2.78 -1.14 -6.88
CA SER A 116 -1.88 -0.30 -6.09
C SER A 116 -1.77 -0.80 -4.65
N PRO A 117 -0.60 -1.28 -4.23
CA PRO A 117 -0.37 -1.71 -2.86
C PRO A 117 -0.02 -0.54 -1.93
N ASN A 118 0.21 0.67 -2.46
CA ASN A 118 0.62 1.81 -1.65
C ASN A 118 0.14 3.16 -2.18
N ALA A 119 0.67 3.62 -3.31
CA ALA A 119 0.38 4.96 -3.81
C ALA A 119 -1.11 5.15 -4.12
N GLY A 120 -1.75 6.13 -3.46
CA GLY A 120 -3.17 6.45 -3.63
C GLY A 120 -3.40 7.94 -3.85
N PRO A 121 -2.77 8.60 -4.87
CA PRO A 121 -2.92 10.04 -5.08
C PRO A 121 -4.37 10.42 -5.34
N SER A 122 -4.81 11.55 -4.78
CA SER A 122 -6.16 12.08 -4.89
C SER A 122 -6.65 12.22 -6.34
N ALA A 123 -5.73 12.53 -7.25
CA ALA A 123 -6.04 12.64 -8.69
C ALA A 123 -6.53 11.32 -9.31
N LEU A 124 -6.14 10.16 -8.78
CA LEU A 124 -6.60 8.84 -9.25
C LEU A 124 -7.85 8.35 -8.50
N ALA A 125 -8.24 8.99 -7.42
CA ALA A 125 -9.42 8.62 -6.63
C ALA A 125 -10.69 9.34 -7.10
N GLY A 126 -10.57 10.60 -7.57
CA GLY A 126 -11.66 11.44 -8.03
C GLY A 126 -11.89 11.37 -9.54
N ALA A 127 -11.78 12.51 -10.21
CA ALA A 127 -12.05 12.63 -11.65
C ALA A 127 -11.16 11.76 -12.55
N GLY A 128 -10.00 11.33 -12.07
CA GLY A 128 -9.09 10.40 -12.75
C GLY A 128 -9.28 8.91 -12.37
N CYS A 129 -10.38 8.57 -11.69
CA CYS A 129 -10.69 7.17 -11.39
C CYS A 129 -10.85 6.34 -12.68
N ASN A 130 -10.51 5.07 -12.60
CA ASN A 130 -10.55 4.18 -13.76
C ASN A 130 -10.92 2.76 -13.32
N GLU A 131 -11.76 2.09 -14.12
CA GLU A 131 -12.23 0.74 -13.82
C GLU A 131 -11.12 -0.32 -13.73
N ASN A 132 -9.96 -0.06 -14.33
CA ASN A 132 -8.79 -0.92 -14.27
C ASN A 132 -7.81 -0.55 -13.13
N TYR A 133 -8.10 0.47 -12.33
CA TYR A 133 -7.27 0.88 -11.19
C TYR A 133 -7.95 0.51 -9.88
N PHE A 134 -7.27 -0.27 -9.06
CA PHE A 134 -7.71 -0.65 -7.71
C PHE A 134 -6.64 -0.27 -6.72
N ASN A 135 -7.00 0.49 -5.70
CA ASN A 135 -6.11 0.79 -4.59
C ASN A 135 -6.44 -0.09 -3.40
N ILE A 136 -5.49 -0.92 -2.98
CA ILE A 136 -5.68 -1.86 -1.87
C ILE A 136 -5.27 -1.21 -0.54
N ALA A 137 -4.47 -0.15 -0.59
CA ALA A 137 -3.90 0.47 0.59
C ALA A 137 -4.82 1.53 1.24
N TRP A 138 -4.93 2.67 0.60
CA TRP A 138 -5.67 3.87 1.05
C TRP A 138 -5.84 4.85 -0.10
N GLN A 139 -6.68 5.86 0.08
CA GLN A 139 -6.50 7.13 -0.60
C GLN A 139 -5.54 7.98 0.27
N ASN A 140 -4.64 8.74 -0.35
CA ASN A 140 -3.54 9.40 0.37
C ASN A 140 -3.98 10.25 1.57
N ASP A 141 -5.11 10.93 1.52
CA ASP A 141 -5.59 11.78 2.63
C ASP A 141 -5.96 10.98 3.88
N ASN A 142 -6.42 9.73 3.73
CA ASN A 142 -7.15 9.00 4.77
C ASN A 142 -6.41 8.88 6.11
N LEU A 143 -5.12 8.48 6.10
CA LEU A 143 -4.37 8.33 7.34
C LEU A 143 -4.14 9.69 8.01
N HIS A 144 -4.01 10.74 7.21
CA HIS A 144 -3.79 12.11 7.67
C HIS A 144 -5.08 12.72 8.22
N GLU A 145 -6.24 12.39 7.62
CA GLU A 145 -7.57 12.71 8.14
C GLU A 145 -7.76 12.09 9.53
N GLY A 146 -7.39 10.83 9.67
CA GLY A 146 -7.39 10.15 10.97
C GLY A 146 -6.52 10.86 12.01
N MET A 147 -5.33 11.35 11.63
CA MET A 147 -4.48 12.09 12.55
C MET A 147 -5.05 13.48 12.88
N GLY A 148 -5.67 14.17 11.92
CA GLY A 148 -6.39 15.42 12.19
C GLY A 148 -7.56 15.23 13.15
N ALA A 149 -8.32 14.15 13.02
CA ALA A 149 -9.40 13.78 13.94
C ALA A 149 -8.86 13.46 15.34
N TYR A 150 -7.79 12.65 15.42
CA TYR A 150 -7.12 12.35 16.69
C TYR A 150 -6.58 13.62 17.36
N ALA A 151 -5.86 14.47 16.64
CA ALA A 151 -5.30 15.70 17.18
C ALA A 151 -6.41 16.62 17.77
N THR A 152 -7.55 16.70 17.09
CA THR A 152 -8.72 17.44 17.57
C THR A 152 -9.27 16.84 18.86
N THR A 153 -9.46 15.53 18.91
CA THR A 153 -10.03 14.82 20.08
C THR A 153 -9.06 14.83 21.27
N ALA A 154 -7.75 14.74 21.00
CA ALA A 154 -6.70 14.85 22.03
C ALA A 154 -6.57 16.27 22.60
N GLY A 155 -7.23 17.26 22.00
CA GLY A 155 -7.31 18.61 22.52
C GLY A 155 -6.20 19.57 22.07
N PHE A 156 -5.41 19.20 21.06
CA PHE A 156 -4.45 20.11 20.44
C PHE A 156 -5.15 21.31 19.80
N LYS A 157 -4.59 22.50 19.96
CA LYS A 157 -5.20 23.77 19.52
C LYS A 157 -4.47 24.40 18.37
N LYS A 158 -3.16 24.17 18.27
CA LYS A 158 -2.33 24.84 17.28
C LYS A 158 -1.23 23.90 16.77
N SER A 159 -1.31 23.49 15.52
CA SER A 159 -0.38 22.53 14.93
C SER A 159 0.54 23.19 13.88
N PHE A 160 1.84 22.90 13.97
CA PHE A 160 2.77 23.13 12.86
C PHE A 160 2.73 21.92 11.94
N ILE A 161 2.60 22.11 10.61
CA ILE A 161 2.46 20.98 9.70
C ILE A 161 3.51 21.02 8.58
N LEU A 162 4.12 19.86 8.26
CA LEU A 162 5.11 19.76 7.18
C LEU A 162 5.06 18.44 6.42
N ALA A 163 5.35 18.52 5.13
CA ALA A 163 5.42 17.35 4.21
C ALA A 163 6.32 17.65 3.01
N PRO A 164 6.82 16.65 2.27
CA PRO A 164 7.57 16.88 1.05
C PRO A 164 6.67 17.44 -0.07
N ASN A 165 7.24 18.30 -0.92
CA ASN A 165 6.52 18.92 -2.03
C ASN A 165 6.35 17.95 -3.21
N TYR A 166 5.39 17.04 -3.11
CA TYR A 166 4.97 16.13 -4.17
C TYR A 166 3.50 15.71 -3.94
N PRO A 167 2.83 14.97 -4.85
CA PRO A 167 1.40 14.70 -4.72
C PRO A 167 0.96 14.20 -3.35
N ALA A 168 1.60 13.14 -2.80
CA ALA A 168 1.21 12.62 -1.50
C ALA A 168 1.48 13.60 -0.34
N GLY A 169 2.50 14.46 -0.44
CA GLY A 169 2.74 15.50 0.59
C GLY A 169 1.63 16.55 0.60
N LYS A 170 1.14 16.93 -0.56
CA LYS A 170 0.00 17.86 -0.69
C LYS A 170 -1.29 17.24 -0.17
N ASP A 171 -1.57 15.99 -0.56
CA ASP A 171 -2.69 15.21 -0.07
C ASP A 171 -2.63 15.08 1.47
N ALA A 172 -1.43 14.81 2.04
CA ALA A 172 -1.22 14.67 3.47
C ALA A 172 -1.64 15.91 4.27
N LEU A 173 -1.13 17.09 3.90
CA LEU A 173 -1.47 18.32 4.62
C LEU A 173 -2.94 18.71 4.39
N THR A 174 -3.48 18.42 3.22
CA THR A 174 -4.92 18.61 2.92
C THR A 174 -5.79 17.73 3.80
N GLY A 175 -5.47 16.43 3.90
CA GLY A 175 -6.20 15.47 4.73
C GLY A 175 -6.16 15.87 6.22
N PHE A 176 -4.99 16.16 6.76
CA PHE A 176 -4.87 16.62 8.14
C PHE A 176 -5.75 17.84 8.43
N LYS A 177 -5.66 18.89 7.60
CA LYS A 177 -6.46 20.12 7.77
C LYS A 177 -7.96 19.89 7.68
N ARG A 178 -8.42 18.90 6.91
CA ARG A 178 -9.85 18.60 6.76
C ARG A 178 -10.48 18.18 8.08
N PHE A 179 -9.76 17.48 8.94
CA PHE A 179 -10.27 16.94 10.22
C PHE A 179 -9.71 17.66 11.46
N PHE A 180 -8.58 18.35 11.37
CA PHE A 180 -8.07 19.14 12.47
C PHE A 180 -8.88 20.44 12.64
N LYS A 181 -9.40 20.67 13.84
CA LYS A 181 -10.26 21.83 14.17
C LYS A 181 -9.53 22.96 14.91
N GLY A 182 -8.20 22.80 15.12
CA GLY A 182 -7.35 23.83 15.67
C GLY A 182 -6.78 24.79 14.62
N GLU A 183 -5.91 25.68 15.05
CA GLU A 183 -5.17 26.62 14.21
C GLU A 183 -3.95 25.93 13.55
N ILE A 184 -3.67 26.27 12.31
CA ILE A 184 -2.39 25.90 11.67
C ILE A 184 -1.38 27.02 11.94
N ALA A 185 -0.37 26.71 12.76
CA ALA A 185 0.68 27.65 13.13
C ALA A 185 1.55 28.02 11.92
N ASN A 186 1.92 27.02 11.12
CA ASN A 186 2.61 27.16 9.84
C ASN A 186 2.44 25.90 9.02
N GLU A 187 2.56 26.02 7.69
CA GLU A 187 2.48 24.93 6.72
C GLU A 187 3.72 25.00 5.82
N ILE A 188 4.55 23.94 5.86
CA ILE A 188 5.80 23.89 5.09
C ILE A 188 5.82 22.68 4.16
N TYR A 189 6.26 22.92 2.92
CA TYR A 189 6.61 21.89 1.97
C TYR A 189 8.13 21.82 1.80
N THR A 190 8.72 20.70 2.24
CA THR A 190 10.16 20.44 2.13
C THR A 190 10.51 19.86 0.76
N GLN A 191 11.80 19.76 0.44
CA GLN A 191 12.21 19.04 -0.77
C GLN A 191 12.01 17.54 -0.60
N LEU A 192 11.51 16.86 -1.66
CA LEU A 192 11.46 15.39 -1.65
C LEU A 192 12.89 14.81 -1.59
N GLY A 193 13.15 13.95 -0.60
CA GLY A 193 14.47 13.40 -0.32
C GLY A 193 15.36 14.28 0.57
N GLN A 194 14.83 15.38 1.15
CA GLN A 194 15.56 16.23 2.11
C GLN A 194 16.06 15.42 3.31
N THR A 195 17.27 15.74 3.78
CA THR A 195 17.91 15.05 4.92
C THR A 195 18.37 16.01 6.02
N ASP A 196 18.32 17.31 5.80
CA ASP A 196 18.64 18.34 6.80
C ASP A 196 17.38 19.17 7.09
N TYR A 197 16.98 19.23 8.36
CA TYR A 197 15.76 19.87 8.84
C TYR A 197 16.03 20.95 9.90
N ALA A 198 17.26 21.45 10.00
CA ALA A 198 17.63 22.44 11.01
C ALA A 198 16.79 23.72 10.91
N ALA A 199 16.48 24.17 9.69
CA ALA A 199 15.66 25.36 9.45
C ALA A 199 14.20 25.14 9.91
N GLU A 200 13.58 24.04 9.50
CA GLU A 200 12.21 23.70 9.87
C GLU A 200 12.07 23.51 11.38
N ILE A 201 13.04 22.88 12.03
CA ILE A 201 13.06 22.69 13.48
C ILE A 201 13.17 24.03 14.21
N ALA A 202 13.94 24.98 13.71
CA ALA A 202 14.01 26.31 14.26
C ALA A 202 12.69 27.07 14.13
N GLU A 203 12.00 26.96 12.99
CA GLU A 203 10.67 27.52 12.77
C GLU A 203 9.62 26.89 13.69
N ILE A 204 9.63 25.55 13.84
CA ILE A 204 8.74 24.83 14.76
C ILE A 204 8.90 25.40 16.18
N ARG A 205 10.13 25.56 16.65
CA ARG A 205 10.42 26.08 17.99
C ARG A 205 9.86 27.49 18.19
N ALA A 206 9.87 28.31 17.16
CA ALA A 206 9.40 29.70 17.20
C ALA A 206 7.88 29.84 16.96
N SER A 207 7.19 28.79 16.53
CA SER A 207 5.81 28.86 16.02
C SER A 207 4.74 29.06 17.10
N GLY A 208 5.04 28.69 18.34
CA GLY A 208 4.06 28.62 19.42
C GLY A 208 2.99 27.52 19.21
N ALA A 209 3.30 26.51 18.39
CA ALA A 209 2.48 25.34 18.21
C ALA A 209 2.51 24.43 19.45
N ASP A 210 1.40 23.72 19.73
CA ASP A 210 1.28 22.72 20.79
C ASP A 210 1.42 21.29 20.25
N SER A 211 1.51 21.13 18.93
CA SER A 211 1.77 19.87 18.24
C SER A 211 2.49 20.09 16.91
N VAL A 212 3.19 19.08 16.42
CA VAL A 212 3.81 19.05 15.10
C VAL A 212 3.25 17.85 14.35
N PHE A 213 2.51 18.08 13.29
CA PHE A 213 2.14 17.04 12.35
C PHE A 213 3.14 16.99 11.20
N PHE A 214 3.67 15.80 10.91
CA PHE A 214 4.56 15.64 9.76
C PHE A 214 4.31 14.35 8.98
N PHE A 215 4.47 14.45 7.68
CA PHE A 215 4.50 13.31 6.76
C PHE A 215 5.85 13.29 6.06
N LEU A 216 6.77 12.44 6.50
CA LEU A 216 8.12 12.29 5.96
C LEU A 216 8.46 10.79 5.87
N PRO A 217 8.09 10.11 4.77
CA PRO A 217 8.29 8.67 4.65
C PRO A 217 9.75 8.26 4.49
N GLY A 218 10.11 7.08 5.00
CA GLY A 218 11.43 6.48 4.84
C GLY A 218 12.55 7.28 5.48
N GLY A 219 13.66 7.43 4.78
CA GLY A 219 14.87 8.13 5.28
C GLY A 219 14.64 9.57 5.70
N MET A 220 13.66 10.26 5.12
CA MET A 220 13.29 11.63 5.51
C MET A 220 12.78 11.68 6.96
N GLY A 221 11.89 10.76 7.34
CA GLY A 221 11.35 10.67 8.70
C GLY A 221 12.43 10.33 9.71
N ILE A 222 13.34 9.41 9.37
CA ILE A 222 14.49 9.06 10.23
C ILE A 222 15.36 10.29 10.48
N ALA A 223 15.70 11.04 9.43
CA ALA A 223 16.54 12.24 9.53
C ALA A 223 15.87 13.33 10.38
N PHE A 224 14.58 13.62 10.11
CA PHE A 224 13.82 14.62 10.85
C PHE A 224 13.73 14.28 12.34
N MET A 225 13.30 13.07 12.69
CA MET A 225 13.08 12.68 14.09
C MET A 225 14.36 12.70 14.90
N LYS A 226 15.50 12.24 14.34
CA LYS A 226 16.81 12.29 15.00
C LYS A 226 17.27 13.73 15.26
N GLN A 227 17.11 14.62 14.27
CA GLN A 227 17.46 16.03 14.41
C GLN A 227 16.53 16.75 15.38
N TYR A 228 15.22 16.43 15.34
CA TYR A 228 14.23 16.99 16.24
C TYR A 228 14.54 16.66 17.70
N ALA A 229 14.79 15.39 18.00
CA ALA A 229 15.19 14.95 19.34
C ALA A 229 16.54 15.56 19.75
N GLY A 230 17.55 15.57 18.86
CA GLY A 230 18.85 16.19 19.10
C GLY A 230 18.79 17.68 19.35
N ALA A 231 17.80 18.36 18.82
CA ALA A 231 17.56 19.79 19.08
C ALA A 231 16.87 20.05 20.43
N GLY A 232 16.39 19.03 21.13
CA GLY A 232 15.70 19.19 22.42
C GLY A 232 14.38 19.94 22.32
N VAL A 233 13.64 19.76 21.23
CA VAL A 233 12.28 20.31 21.09
C VAL A 233 11.29 19.32 21.72
N GLU A 234 10.47 19.82 22.64
CA GLU A 234 9.53 18.99 23.42
C GLU A 234 8.08 19.04 22.92
N ILE A 235 7.81 19.75 21.81
CA ILE A 235 6.47 19.82 21.25
C ILE A 235 6.11 18.42 20.71
N PRO A 236 4.95 17.84 21.08
CA PRO A 236 4.56 16.50 20.65
C PRO A 236 4.55 16.31 19.13
N LEU A 237 5.15 15.22 18.66
CA LEU A 237 5.11 14.80 17.25
C LEU A 237 3.87 13.96 16.99
N LEU A 238 3.21 14.22 15.88
CA LEU A 238 2.07 13.49 15.35
C LEU A 238 2.35 13.15 13.87
N GLY A 239 1.88 12.02 13.39
CA GLY A 239 2.04 11.71 11.98
C GLY A 239 1.33 10.43 11.55
N PRO A 240 1.32 10.12 10.26
CA PRO A 240 0.87 8.84 9.77
C PRO A 240 1.94 7.77 9.93
N ALA A 241 1.56 6.53 9.80
CA ALA A 241 2.42 5.36 9.89
C ALA A 241 3.71 5.42 9.04
N PHE A 242 3.69 6.16 7.95
CA PHE A 242 4.80 6.24 6.99
C PHE A 242 6.14 6.68 7.58
N SER A 243 6.11 7.43 8.68
CA SER A 243 7.30 7.89 9.41
C SER A 243 7.57 7.07 10.68
N PHE A 244 6.65 6.15 11.03
CA PHE A 244 6.67 5.39 12.29
C PHE A 244 6.47 3.89 12.08
N ASP A 245 6.77 3.40 10.88
CA ASP A 245 6.59 1.99 10.61
C ASP A 245 7.79 1.15 11.06
N GLN A 246 7.58 -0.17 11.11
CA GLN A 246 8.49 -1.12 11.76
C GLN A 246 9.96 -0.96 11.35
N ASN A 247 10.20 -0.76 10.04
CA ASN A 247 11.56 -0.59 9.53
C ASN A 247 12.22 0.73 9.92
N ILE A 248 11.42 1.77 10.16
CA ILE A 248 11.88 3.11 10.49
C ILE A 248 12.19 3.20 11.97
N LEU A 249 11.35 2.60 12.80
CA LEU A 249 11.46 2.70 14.26
C LEU A 249 12.79 2.18 14.81
N GLN A 250 13.32 1.09 14.25
CA GLN A 250 14.63 0.57 14.66
C GLN A 250 15.76 1.57 14.40
N ALA A 251 15.68 2.34 13.32
CA ALA A 251 16.68 3.34 12.96
C ALA A 251 16.53 4.63 13.78
N VAL A 252 15.33 4.96 14.25
CA VAL A 252 15.05 6.16 15.07
C VAL A 252 15.34 5.91 16.55
N GLY A 253 14.96 4.74 17.06
CA GLY A 253 15.17 4.34 18.45
C GLY A 253 14.30 5.13 19.44
N ASP A 254 14.87 5.45 20.60
CA ASP A 254 14.15 6.09 21.73
C ASP A 254 13.50 7.45 21.35
N ALA A 255 13.99 8.13 20.32
CA ALA A 255 13.40 9.39 19.86
C ALA A 255 11.95 9.26 19.32
N ALA A 256 11.51 8.05 19.03
CA ALA A 256 10.15 7.79 18.58
C ALA A 256 9.19 7.38 19.71
N LEU A 257 9.69 7.06 20.92
CA LEU A 257 8.86 6.52 21.99
C LEU A 257 7.72 7.48 22.39
N GLY A 258 6.53 6.92 22.53
CA GLY A 258 5.33 7.65 22.92
C GLY A 258 4.68 8.48 21.81
N VAL A 259 5.28 8.55 20.61
CA VAL A 259 4.70 9.24 19.46
C VAL A 259 3.42 8.53 19.01
N LYS A 260 2.36 9.33 18.76
CA LYS A 260 1.08 8.83 18.24
C LYS A 260 1.08 8.91 16.73
N ASN A 261 0.65 7.84 16.09
CA ASN A 261 0.54 7.78 14.63
C ASN A 261 -0.72 7.05 14.17
N THR A 262 -1.16 7.35 12.96
CA THR A 262 -2.35 6.74 12.37
C THR A 262 -2.00 5.78 11.25
N SER A 263 -2.74 4.68 11.17
CA SER A 263 -2.54 3.62 10.18
C SER A 263 -3.86 2.91 9.90
N GLN A 264 -4.01 2.34 8.72
CA GLN A 264 -5.10 1.42 8.40
C GLN A 264 -4.83 -0.02 8.87
N TRP A 265 -3.63 -0.27 9.39
CA TRP A 265 -3.20 -1.59 9.84
C TRP A 265 -2.32 -1.47 11.10
N SER A 266 -2.38 -2.51 11.94
CA SER A 266 -1.47 -2.70 13.06
C SER A 266 -1.18 -4.20 13.23
N LYS A 267 0.04 -4.53 13.68
CA LYS A 267 0.44 -5.94 13.92
C LYS A 267 -0.44 -6.64 14.97
N ASP A 268 -1.06 -5.87 15.83
CA ASP A 268 -1.88 -6.33 16.96
C ASP A 268 -3.39 -6.23 16.70
N LEU A 269 -3.83 -6.11 15.44
CA LEU A 269 -5.23 -6.27 15.08
C LEU A 269 -5.72 -7.68 15.40
N ASP A 270 -6.82 -7.76 16.16
CA ASP A 270 -7.36 -9.03 16.69
C ASP A 270 -8.25 -9.75 15.67
N ASN A 271 -7.65 -10.21 14.57
CA ASN A 271 -8.27 -11.13 13.62
C ASN A 271 -7.31 -12.25 13.22
N GLU A 272 -7.85 -13.41 12.89
CA GLU A 272 -7.07 -14.63 12.61
C GLU A 272 -6.13 -14.47 11.40
N THR A 273 -6.56 -13.75 10.36
CA THR A 273 -5.73 -13.51 9.17
C THR A 273 -4.51 -12.66 9.51
N ASN A 274 -4.68 -11.62 10.32
CA ASN A 274 -3.57 -10.77 10.75
C ASN A 274 -2.57 -11.55 11.63
N LYS A 275 -3.08 -12.31 12.59
CA LYS A 275 -2.22 -13.13 13.46
C LYS A 275 -1.37 -14.12 12.66
N ALA A 276 -2.01 -14.85 11.72
CA ALA A 276 -1.31 -15.78 10.84
C ALA A 276 -0.31 -15.08 9.92
N PHE A 277 -0.65 -13.90 9.40
CA PHE A 277 0.26 -13.09 8.60
C PHE A 277 1.48 -12.65 9.40
N VAL A 278 1.29 -12.07 10.59
CA VAL A 278 2.39 -11.59 11.45
C VAL A 278 3.33 -12.73 11.82
N GLU A 279 2.78 -13.89 12.19
CA GLU A 279 3.57 -15.08 12.52
C GLU A 279 4.38 -15.59 11.32
N SER A 280 3.70 -15.81 10.19
CA SER A 280 4.34 -16.37 8.98
C SER A 280 5.36 -15.41 8.36
N TYR A 281 5.08 -14.09 8.33
CA TYR A 281 6.02 -13.10 7.84
C TYR A 281 7.27 -13.05 8.73
N THR A 282 7.08 -13.08 10.05
CA THR A 282 8.20 -13.08 11.00
C THR A 282 9.06 -14.35 10.87
N ALA A 283 8.42 -15.51 10.68
CA ALA A 283 9.12 -16.76 10.46
C ALA A 283 9.91 -16.78 9.14
N GLU A 284 9.35 -16.25 8.06
CA GLU A 284 9.98 -16.23 6.73
C GLU A 284 11.14 -15.25 6.63
N TYR A 285 10.96 -14.03 7.18
CA TYR A 285 11.90 -12.92 6.97
C TYR A 285 12.72 -12.53 8.21
N GLY A 286 12.48 -13.15 9.37
CA GLY A 286 13.22 -12.89 10.61
C GLY A 286 13.00 -11.50 11.21
N ARG A 287 11.93 -10.79 10.80
CA ARG A 287 11.56 -9.45 11.27
C ARG A 287 10.06 -9.29 11.35
N LEU A 288 9.60 -8.37 12.20
CA LEU A 288 8.18 -8.02 12.25
C LEU A 288 7.71 -7.39 10.92
N PRO A 289 6.48 -7.68 10.48
CA PRO A 289 5.91 -7.05 9.31
C PRO A 289 5.65 -5.56 9.53
N SER A 290 5.65 -4.83 8.43
CA SER A 290 5.28 -3.43 8.35
C SER A 290 3.88 -3.25 7.73
N LEU A 291 3.35 -2.02 7.74
CA LEU A 291 2.15 -1.71 6.96
C LEU A 291 2.34 -2.01 5.47
N TYR A 292 3.55 -1.81 4.93
CA TYR A 292 3.87 -2.07 3.53
C TYR A 292 3.84 -3.56 3.20
N SER A 293 4.34 -4.40 4.10
CA SER A 293 4.27 -5.85 3.91
C SER A 293 2.83 -6.36 3.98
N SER A 294 2.00 -5.82 4.89
CA SER A 294 0.57 -6.16 4.96
C SER A 294 -0.17 -5.78 3.66
N GLN A 295 0.17 -4.64 3.06
CA GLN A 295 -0.40 -4.20 1.79
C GLN A 295 0.01 -5.08 0.62
N GLY A 296 1.28 -5.46 0.54
CA GLY A 296 1.76 -6.40 -0.47
C GLY A 296 1.05 -7.74 -0.36
N PHE A 297 0.89 -8.23 0.87
CA PHE A 297 0.19 -9.48 1.18
C PHE A 297 -1.30 -9.42 0.76
N ASP A 298 -2.01 -8.37 1.15
CA ASP A 298 -3.41 -8.19 0.79
C ASP A 298 -3.60 -7.98 -0.73
N THR A 299 -2.66 -7.31 -1.41
CA THR A 299 -2.70 -7.12 -2.87
C THR A 299 -2.61 -8.45 -3.61
N ALA A 300 -1.70 -9.33 -3.20
CA ALA A 300 -1.58 -10.66 -3.78
C ALA A 300 -2.82 -11.52 -3.49
N ASN A 301 -3.35 -11.49 -2.27
CA ASN A 301 -4.57 -12.24 -1.91
C ASN A 301 -5.80 -11.76 -2.69
N LEU A 302 -5.94 -10.45 -2.93
CA LEU A 302 -6.99 -9.92 -3.80
C LEU A 302 -6.84 -10.44 -5.23
N LEU A 303 -5.63 -10.39 -5.80
CA LEU A 303 -5.34 -10.92 -7.14
C LEU A 303 -5.71 -12.41 -7.23
N ILE A 304 -5.24 -13.21 -6.27
CA ILE A 304 -5.48 -14.65 -6.20
C ILE A 304 -6.99 -14.93 -6.13
N SER A 305 -7.72 -14.23 -5.27
CA SER A 305 -9.17 -14.39 -5.15
C SER A 305 -9.93 -14.07 -6.45
N ALA A 306 -9.42 -13.12 -7.23
CA ALA A 306 -10.00 -12.80 -8.53
C ALA A 306 -9.65 -13.86 -9.58
N MET A 307 -8.43 -14.43 -9.56
CA MET A 307 -8.01 -15.54 -10.43
C MET A 307 -8.83 -16.81 -10.16
N ASP A 308 -9.16 -17.09 -8.91
CA ASP A 308 -10.03 -18.21 -8.54
C ASP A 308 -11.48 -18.05 -9.04
N ALA A 309 -11.94 -16.80 -9.17
CA ALA A 309 -13.32 -16.50 -9.54
C ALA A 309 -13.51 -16.27 -11.04
N ALA A 310 -12.52 -15.78 -11.77
CA ALA A 310 -12.64 -15.39 -13.18
C ALA A 310 -11.30 -15.49 -13.93
N SER A 311 -11.38 -15.81 -15.22
CA SER A 311 -10.21 -15.76 -16.09
C SER A 311 -9.79 -14.32 -16.35
N ILE A 312 -8.47 -14.04 -16.33
CA ILE A 312 -7.89 -12.73 -16.66
C ILE A 312 -8.18 -12.29 -18.11
N SER A 313 -8.51 -13.25 -19.00
CA SER A 313 -8.91 -12.95 -20.38
C SER A 313 -10.31 -12.36 -20.48
N ASP A 314 -11.20 -12.65 -19.52
CA ASP A 314 -12.50 -11.99 -19.37
C ASP A 314 -12.35 -10.80 -18.41
N LYS A 315 -11.97 -9.66 -18.97
CA LYS A 315 -11.64 -8.47 -18.18
C LYS A 315 -12.81 -7.94 -17.35
N ASP A 316 -14.03 -8.07 -17.85
CA ASP A 316 -15.22 -7.59 -17.13
C ASP A 316 -15.52 -8.47 -15.92
N ALA A 317 -15.50 -9.78 -16.10
CA ALA A 317 -15.67 -10.73 -15.00
C ALA A 317 -14.52 -10.61 -13.98
N PHE A 318 -13.28 -10.43 -14.46
CA PHE A 318 -12.11 -10.28 -13.60
C PHE A 318 -12.17 -8.99 -12.78
N ARG A 319 -12.55 -7.84 -13.38
CA ARG A 319 -12.78 -6.59 -12.64
C ARG A 319 -13.89 -6.72 -11.60
N ALA A 320 -14.98 -7.40 -11.97
CA ALA A 320 -16.06 -7.66 -11.03
C ALA A 320 -15.59 -8.52 -9.84
N ALA A 321 -14.74 -9.53 -10.08
CA ALA A 321 -14.15 -10.35 -9.03
C ALA A 321 -13.20 -9.53 -8.12
N LEU A 322 -12.35 -8.68 -8.69
CA LEU A 322 -11.53 -7.75 -7.92
C LEU A 322 -12.39 -6.81 -7.06
N LYS A 323 -13.45 -6.24 -7.65
CA LYS A 323 -14.36 -5.33 -6.95
C LYS A 323 -15.11 -6.01 -5.80
N ALA A 324 -15.45 -7.26 -5.95
CA ALA A 324 -16.11 -8.06 -4.91
C ALA A 324 -15.22 -8.25 -3.66
N ALA A 325 -13.90 -8.15 -3.82
CA ALA A 325 -12.91 -8.23 -2.75
C ALA A 325 -13.10 -9.48 -1.85
N ASN A 326 -13.38 -10.64 -2.44
CA ASN A 326 -13.63 -11.90 -1.72
C ASN A 326 -12.33 -12.55 -1.21
N PHE A 327 -11.53 -11.82 -0.48
CA PHE A 327 -10.31 -12.31 0.15
C PHE A 327 -10.30 -12.01 1.64
N LYS A 328 -9.46 -12.70 2.38
CA LYS A 328 -9.27 -12.43 3.82
C LYS A 328 -8.16 -11.41 3.99
N SER A 329 -8.53 -10.17 4.32
CA SER A 329 -7.57 -9.09 4.57
C SER A 329 -6.94 -9.19 5.95
N THR A 330 -5.67 -8.81 6.06
CA THR A 330 -4.98 -8.61 7.35
C THR A 330 -5.66 -7.53 8.21
N ARG A 331 -6.48 -6.68 7.61
CA ARG A 331 -7.24 -5.60 8.27
C ARG A 331 -8.62 -6.03 8.76
N GLY A 332 -9.02 -7.28 8.51
CA GLY A 332 -10.38 -7.76 8.76
C GLY A 332 -11.31 -7.51 7.57
N ASP A 333 -12.49 -6.94 7.84
CA ASP A 333 -13.47 -6.63 6.80
C ASP A 333 -12.91 -5.58 5.83
N PHE A 334 -12.93 -5.92 4.53
CA PHE A 334 -12.42 -5.08 3.47
C PHE A 334 -13.48 -4.89 2.38
N LYS A 335 -13.68 -3.66 1.96
CA LYS A 335 -14.59 -3.33 0.84
C LYS A 335 -14.06 -2.14 0.04
N PHE A 336 -14.37 -2.12 -1.24
CA PHE A 336 -14.09 -0.97 -2.11
C PHE A 336 -15.27 0.00 -2.17
N GLY A 337 -14.98 1.29 -2.17
CA GLY A 337 -15.88 2.36 -2.59
C GLY A 337 -16.17 2.33 -4.10
N ASN A 338 -17.03 3.22 -4.61
CA ASN A 338 -17.36 3.30 -6.04
C ASN A 338 -16.13 3.51 -6.95
N ASN A 339 -15.11 4.18 -6.45
CA ASN A 339 -13.86 4.51 -7.14
C ASN A 339 -12.72 3.48 -6.97
N ASN A 340 -13.02 2.26 -6.52
CA ASN A 340 -12.04 1.20 -6.26
C ASN A 340 -10.93 1.58 -5.25
N HIS A 341 -11.24 2.50 -4.32
CA HIS A 341 -10.44 2.76 -3.13
C HIS A 341 -11.10 2.11 -1.91
N PRO A 342 -10.32 1.74 -0.87
CA PRO A 342 -10.87 1.04 0.29
C PRO A 342 -11.75 1.95 1.15
N ILE A 343 -12.78 1.35 1.72
CA ILE A 343 -13.52 1.87 2.87
C ILE A 343 -13.05 1.05 4.07
N GLN A 344 -12.45 1.69 5.08
CA GLN A 344 -11.75 0.98 6.14
C GLN A 344 -11.59 1.83 7.40
N ASP A 345 -11.27 1.19 8.50
CA ASP A 345 -10.93 1.87 9.74
C ASP A 345 -9.54 2.50 9.69
N ILE A 346 -9.43 3.65 10.32
CA ILE A 346 -8.15 4.32 10.55
C ILE A 346 -7.87 4.28 12.04
N TYR A 347 -6.84 3.54 12.40
CA TYR A 347 -6.42 3.28 13.77
C TYR A 347 -5.45 4.34 14.28
N VAL A 348 -5.45 4.55 15.61
CA VAL A 348 -4.40 5.28 16.32
C VAL A 348 -3.48 4.28 16.98
N ARG A 349 -2.17 4.46 16.78
CA ARG A 349 -1.12 3.64 17.38
C ARG A 349 -0.17 4.52 18.19
N GLU A 350 0.49 3.90 19.14
CA GLU A 350 1.57 4.51 19.91
C GLU A 350 2.87 3.74 19.70
N VAL A 351 3.96 4.45 19.51
CA VAL A 351 5.28 3.83 19.46
C VAL A 351 5.69 3.39 20.85
N VAL A 352 5.98 2.11 21.00
CA VAL A 352 6.40 1.46 22.24
C VAL A 352 7.68 0.65 22.03
N LYS A 353 8.29 0.22 23.12
CA LYS A 353 9.39 -0.75 23.11
C LYS A 353 8.95 -2.05 23.78
N GLU A 354 8.97 -3.14 23.03
CA GLU A 354 8.65 -4.49 23.50
C GLU A 354 9.95 -5.31 23.52
N GLY A 355 10.49 -5.55 24.72
CA GLY A 355 11.86 -6.09 24.85
C GLY A 355 12.88 -5.13 24.24
N ASP A 356 13.63 -5.59 23.24
CA ASP A 356 14.61 -4.79 22.51
C ASP A 356 14.08 -4.23 21.18
N VAL A 357 12.78 -4.44 20.88
CA VAL A 357 12.17 -4.05 19.59
C VAL A 357 11.30 -2.83 19.76
N TYR A 358 11.56 -1.78 18.96
CA TYR A 358 10.66 -0.64 18.81
C TYR A 358 9.54 -1.03 17.84
N THR A 359 8.30 -0.81 18.26
CA THR A 359 7.12 -1.21 17.50
C THR A 359 5.94 -0.29 17.79
N ASN A 360 4.82 -0.54 17.12
CA ASN A 360 3.59 0.18 17.35
C ASN A 360 2.60 -0.68 18.15
N LYS A 361 1.88 -0.06 19.09
CA LYS A 361 0.76 -0.63 19.80
C LYS A 361 -0.52 0.08 19.41
N LEU A 362 -1.54 -0.68 19.08
CA LEU A 362 -2.90 -0.17 18.84
C LEU A 362 -3.47 0.43 20.12
N ILE A 363 -3.95 1.68 20.06
CA ILE A 363 -4.54 2.37 21.21
C ILE A 363 -5.98 2.88 20.98
N GLY A 364 -6.49 2.80 19.74
CA GLY A 364 -7.86 3.19 19.43
C GLY A 364 -8.14 3.28 17.94
N VAL A 365 -9.34 3.70 17.61
CA VAL A 365 -9.79 4.00 16.25
C VAL A 365 -10.00 5.50 16.13
N ALA A 366 -9.44 6.11 15.09
CA ALA A 366 -9.63 7.53 14.79
C ALA A 366 -10.86 7.77 13.93
N LEU A 367 -11.09 6.92 12.94
CA LEU A 367 -12.21 6.97 12.00
C LEU A 367 -12.65 5.54 11.69
N GLU A 368 -13.94 5.26 11.78
CA GLU A 368 -14.56 3.97 11.46
C GLU A 368 -15.15 4.01 10.05
N ASP A 369 -15.08 2.89 9.29
CA ASP A 369 -15.64 2.74 7.94
C ASP A 369 -15.35 3.96 7.04
N HIS A 370 -14.15 4.46 7.10
CA HIS A 370 -13.78 5.73 6.45
C HIS A 370 -13.58 5.56 4.94
N ALA A 371 -14.38 6.29 4.17
CA ALA A 371 -14.24 6.41 2.72
C ALA A 371 -13.47 7.69 2.35
N ASP A 372 -12.87 7.72 1.17
CA ASP A 372 -12.16 8.91 0.70
C ASP A 372 -13.10 10.05 0.25
N ALA A 373 -12.61 11.28 0.39
CA ALA A 373 -13.38 12.48 0.08
C ALA A 373 -13.61 12.71 -1.43
N TYR A 374 -12.88 12.01 -2.31
CA TYR A 374 -12.90 12.21 -3.76
C TYR A 374 -13.82 11.23 -4.49
N ALA A 375 -14.34 10.23 -3.79
CA ALA A 375 -15.22 9.21 -4.36
C ALA A 375 -16.46 9.80 -5.04
N VAL A 376 -16.92 10.97 -4.59
CA VAL A 376 -18.08 11.69 -5.16
C VAL A 376 -17.80 12.25 -6.57
N ASP A 377 -16.54 12.47 -6.92
CA ASP A 377 -16.11 13.01 -8.22
C ASP A 377 -15.81 11.89 -9.24
N CYS A 378 -15.79 10.63 -8.80
CA CYS A 378 -15.60 9.48 -9.68
C CYS A 378 -16.88 9.11 -10.42
N LYS A 379 -16.78 8.98 -11.75
CA LYS A 379 -17.91 8.74 -12.66
C LYS A 379 -17.86 7.35 -13.32
N MET A 380 -17.26 6.35 -12.66
CA MET A 380 -17.27 4.95 -13.12
C MET A 380 -18.65 4.34 -12.96
#